data_3dd935c0098f62b4476cbf164ff28987
#
_entry.id   3dd935c0098f62b4476cbf164ff28987
#
_cell.length_a   1.000
_cell.length_b   1.000
_cell.length_c   1.000
_cell.angle_alpha   90.00
_cell.angle_beta   90.00
_cell.angle_gamma   90.00
#
_symmetry.space_group_name_H-M   'P 1'
#
loop_
_entity.id
_entity.type
_entity.pdbx_description
1 polymer ?
#
loop_
_entity_poly.entity_id
_entity_poly.type
_entity_poly.pdbx_seq_one_letter_code
_entity_poly.pdbx_strand_id
1 'polypeptide(L)'
;MTELSGKVALVTGASRGIGYGVAEALVARGDRVCITGRNEDALKEAVDALGADRVIGVAGKAHDEAHQAEAVARVMEAFGRVDYLVNNAGTNPVFGPIADLDLNVARKVFETNVISALGFAQRTWHAWQKDNGGAIVNIASVAGIAPSPFIAAYGVSKAALINLTQQLAHEFAPKVRVNAIAPAVVKTKFAQALYEGREEEAAAAYPLGRLGVPSDIGGAAAFLTSGQSDWVTGQTLVVDGGIFLNAGVG
;
A
#
# COMPACT_ATOMS: atom_id res chain seq x y z
N MET A 1 9.17 16.27 21.11
CA MET A 1 9.15 16.97 19.81
C MET A 1 9.71 15.96 18.81
N THR A 2 8.85 15.38 17.96
CA THR A 2 9.29 14.51 16.86
C THR A 2 10.06 15.40 15.87
N GLU A 3 11.34 15.10 15.66
CA GLU A 3 12.10 15.73 14.58
C GLU A 3 11.31 15.55 13.30
N LEU A 4 11.02 16.64 12.61
CA LEU A 4 10.47 16.62 11.26
C LEU A 4 11.45 15.83 10.41
N SER A 5 11.06 14.66 9.94
CA SER A 5 12.04 13.68 9.41
C SER A 5 12.75 14.16 8.15
N GLY A 6 12.16 15.10 7.42
CA GLY A 6 12.70 15.57 6.14
C GLY A 6 12.92 14.46 5.11
N LYS A 7 12.36 13.28 5.35
CA LYS A 7 12.46 12.11 4.50
C LYS A 7 11.54 12.22 3.29
N VAL A 8 11.76 11.38 2.29
CA VAL A 8 10.99 11.36 1.05
C VAL A 8 10.35 10.00 0.85
N ALA A 9 9.05 10.00 0.60
CA ALA A 9 8.28 8.80 0.31
C ALA A 9 7.70 8.81 -1.11
N LEU A 10 7.67 7.65 -1.75
CA LEU A 10 6.88 7.37 -2.95
C LEU A 10 5.72 6.46 -2.56
N VAL A 11 4.47 6.92 -2.78
CA VAL A 11 3.25 6.16 -2.46
C VAL A 11 2.46 5.89 -3.73
N THR A 12 2.31 4.60 -4.10
CA THR A 12 1.62 4.24 -5.34
C THR A 12 0.11 4.14 -5.14
N GLY A 13 -0.68 4.57 -6.16
CA GLY A 13 -2.14 4.52 -6.10
C GLY A 13 -2.74 5.38 -4.99
N ALA A 14 -2.21 6.59 -4.77
CA ALA A 14 -2.47 7.41 -3.60
C ALA A 14 -3.37 8.64 -3.86
N SER A 15 -4.05 8.72 -5.02
CA SER A 15 -5.02 9.81 -5.26
C SER A 15 -6.27 9.71 -4.38
N ARG A 16 -6.47 8.62 -3.64
CA ARG A 16 -7.61 8.40 -2.72
C ARG A 16 -7.39 7.17 -1.83
N GLY A 17 -8.33 6.96 -0.88
CA GLY A 17 -8.41 5.74 -0.07
C GLY A 17 -7.18 5.50 0.80
N ILE A 18 -6.74 4.25 0.92
CA ILE A 18 -5.62 3.87 1.80
C ILE A 18 -4.35 4.64 1.43
N GLY A 19 -3.98 4.68 0.14
CA GLY A 19 -2.78 5.38 -0.30
C GLY A 19 -2.78 6.87 0.05
N TYR A 20 -3.94 7.52 -0.07
CA TYR A 20 -4.10 8.92 0.34
C TYR A 20 -3.91 9.07 1.86
N GLY A 21 -4.56 8.24 2.68
CA GLY A 21 -4.38 8.26 4.13
C GLY A 21 -2.94 7.96 4.58
N VAL A 22 -2.21 7.14 3.82
CA VAL A 22 -0.78 6.93 4.04
C VAL A 22 0.00 8.20 3.71
N ALA A 23 -0.25 8.82 2.54
CA ALA A 23 0.43 10.06 2.15
C ALA A 23 0.16 11.18 3.16
N GLU A 24 -1.09 11.32 3.61
CA GLU A 24 -1.50 12.29 4.65
C GLU A 24 -0.73 12.08 5.97
N ALA A 25 -0.61 10.83 6.45
CA ALA A 25 0.13 10.52 7.67
C ALA A 25 1.63 10.84 7.54
N LEU A 26 2.23 10.58 6.37
CA LEU A 26 3.63 10.89 6.11
C LEU A 26 3.89 12.38 6.00
N VAL A 27 3.01 13.14 5.32
CA VAL A 27 3.07 14.61 5.27
C VAL A 27 2.92 15.22 6.67
N ALA A 28 1.97 14.73 7.47
CA ALA A 28 1.78 15.18 8.85
C ALA A 28 3.01 14.92 9.74
N ARG A 29 3.79 13.87 9.45
CA ARG A 29 5.08 13.58 10.09
C ARG A 29 6.20 14.54 9.66
N GLY A 30 5.99 15.30 8.56
CA GLY A 30 6.96 16.24 8.01
C GLY A 30 7.75 15.72 6.81
N ASP A 31 7.34 14.59 6.23
CA ASP A 31 7.96 14.03 5.03
C ASP A 31 7.51 14.81 3.77
N ARG A 32 8.30 14.70 2.71
CA ARG A 32 7.89 15.04 1.35
C ARG A 32 7.42 13.78 0.64
N VAL A 33 6.37 13.88 -0.15
CA VAL A 33 5.72 12.71 -0.71
C VAL A 33 5.52 12.86 -2.22
N CYS A 34 5.87 11.83 -2.96
CA CYS A 34 5.38 11.66 -4.32
C CYS A 34 4.22 10.67 -4.30
N ILE A 35 3.09 11.04 -4.86
CA ILE A 35 1.94 10.17 -5.03
C ILE A 35 1.75 9.80 -6.50
N THR A 36 1.33 8.55 -6.77
CA THR A 36 0.94 8.16 -8.13
C THR A 36 -0.53 7.80 -8.22
N GLY A 37 -1.09 7.93 -9.41
CA GLY A 37 -2.49 7.60 -9.69
C GLY A 37 -2.77 7.64 -11.18
N ARG A 38 -3.85 6.97 -11.63
CA ARG A 38 -4.18 6.86 -13.06
C ARG A 38 -4.94 8.07 -13.62
N ASN A 39 -5.67 8.77 -12.78
CA ASN A 39 -6.49 9.91 -13.17
C ASN A 39 -5.77 11.19 -12.75
N GLU A 40 -5.41 12.02 -13.71
CA GLU A 40 -4.64 13.25 -13.51
C GLU A 40 -5.38 14.28 -12.64
N ASP A 41 -6.70 14.47 -12.87
CA ASP A 41 -7.48 15.44 -12.12
C ASP A 41 -7.58 15.04 -10.64
N ALA A 42 -7.94 13.77 -10.36
CA ALA A 42 -8.01 13.28 -9.00
C ALA A 42 -6.63 13.27 -8.31
N LEU A 43 -5.55 13.10 -9.07
CA LEU A 43 -4.19 13.17 -8.54
C LEU A 43 -3.82 14.61 -8.18
N LYS A 44 -4.17 15.56 -9.04
CA LYS A 44 -3.97 16.99 -8.79
C LYS A 44 -4.75 17.47 -7.56
N GLU A 45 -6.03 17.10 -7.47
CA GLU A 45 -6.85 17.40 -6.30
C GLU A 45 -6.21 16.85 -5.00
N ALA A 46 -5.67 15.62 -5.05
CA ALA A 46 -5.00 15.02 -3.90
C ALA A 46 -3.70 15.77 -3.53
N VAL A 47 -2.89 16.19 -4.51
CA VAL A 47 -1.68 17.01 -4.28
C VAL A 47 -2.05 18.34 -3.64
N ASP A 48 -3.05 19.03 -4.18
CA ASP A 48 -3.49 20.32 -3.65
C ASP A 48 -4.01 20.20 -2.21
N ALA A 49 -4.76 19.14 -1.91
CA ALA A 49 -5.29 18.87 -0.57
C ALA A 49 -4.21 18.47 0.46
N LEU A 50 -3.18 17.75 0.04
CA LEU A 50 -2.07 17.32 0.88
C LEU A 50 -1.00 18.41 1.10
N GLY A 51 -0.99 19.45 0.24
CA GLY A 51 -0.03 20.56 0.27
C GLY A 51 1.03 20.43 -0.83
N ALA A 52 0.85 21.22 -1.90
CA ALA A 52 1.70 21.21 -3.09
C ALA A 52 3.16 21.68 -2.84
N ASP A 53 3.45 22.24 -1.67
CA ASP A 53 4.81 22.56 -1.22
C ASP A 53 5.62 21.33 -0.78
N ARG A 54 4.94 20.23 -0.43
CA ARG A 54 5.54 18.98 0.05
C ARG A 54 5.19 17.75 -0.79
N VAL A 55 4.16 17.85 -1.64
CA VAL A 55 3.64 16.72 -2.39
C VAL A 55 3.71 16.98 -3.88
N ILE A 56 4.21 15.99 -4.62
CA ILE A 56 4.13 15.97 -6.08
C ILE A 56 3.31 14.77 -6.55
N GLY A 57 2.73 14.88 -7.75
CA GLY A 57 1.95 13.81 -8.37
C GLY A 57 2.55 13.37 -9.70
N VAL A 58 2.56 12.07 -9.96
CA VAL A 58 2.93 11.49 -11.25
C VAL A 58 1.83 10.54 -11.72
N ALA A 59 1.18 10.91 -12.84
CA ALA A 59 0.05 10.15 -13.36
C ALA A 59 0.51 8.96 -14.20
N GLY A 60 -0.09 7.79 -13.99
CA GLY A 60 0.19 6.59 -14.79
C GLY A 60 -0.34 5.31 -14.18
N LYS A 61 -0.18 4.20 -14.92
CA LYS A 61 -0.59 2.87 -14.47
C LYS A 61 0.56 2.20 -13.72
N ALA A 62 0.31 1.69 -12.52
CA ALA A 62 1.36 1.11 -11.68
C ALA A 62 2.13 -0.06 -12.33
N HIS A 63 1.50 -0.83 -13.22
CA HIS A 63 2.13 -1.94 -13.95
C HIS A 63 2.89 -1.51 -15.22
N ASP A 64 2.83 -0.23 -15.59
CA ASP A 64 3.59 0.29 -16.72
C ASP A 64 5.02 0.60 -16.28
N GLU A 65 5.98 -0.09 -16.87
CA GLU A 65 7.40 0.07 -16.53
C GLU A 65 7.94 1.48 -16.84
N ALA A 66 7.44 2.12 -17.90
CA ALA A 66 7.82 3.48 -18.24
C ALA A 66 7.33 4.46 -17.15
N HIS A 67 6.09 4.30 -16.70
CA HIS A 67 5.56 5.09 -15.57
C HIS A 67 6.32 4.85 -14.28
N GLN A 68 6.71 3.60 -13.98
CA GLN A 68 7.49 3.31 -12.78
C GLN A 68 8.86 4.04 -12.81
N ALA A 69 9.54 4.01 -13.98
CA ALA A 69 10.80 4.71 -14.17
C ALA A 69 10.63 6.23 -14.05
N GLU A 70 9.60 6.79 -14.69
CA GLU A 70 9.24 8.20 -14.60
C GLU A 70 8.96 8.64 -13.17
N ALA A 71 8.12 7.91 -12.44
CA ALA A 71 7.78 8.25 -11.06
C ALA A 71 9.02 8.34 -10.16
N VAL A 72 9.93 7.36 -10.24
CA VAL A 72 11.17 7.39 -9.47
C VAL A 72 12.09 8.52 -9.92
N ALA A 73 12.22 8.77 -11.24
CA ALA A 73 13.03 9.88 -11.76
C ALA A 73 12.50 11.24 -11.28
N ARG A 74 11.17 11.44 -11.27
CA ARG A 74 10.53 12.67 -10.78
C ARG A 74 10.75 12.89 -9.28
N VAL A 75 10.74 11.82 -8.47
CA VAL A 75 11.09 11.89 -7.04
C VAL A 75 12.53 12.34 -6.86
N MET A 76 13.46 11.74 -7.60
CA MET A 76 14.87 12.07 -7.53
C MET A 76 15.16 13.50 -8.02
N GLU A 77 14.50 13.95 -9.10
CA GLU A 77 14.60 15.31 -9.61
C GLU A 77 14.07 16.36 -8.59
N ALA A 78 12.89 16.11 -8.02
CA ALA A 78 12.24 17.07 -7.13
C ALA A 78 12.84 17.12 -5.72
N PHE A 79 13.31 15.98 -5.22
CA PHE A 79 13.68 15.85 -3.80
C PHE A 79 15.09 15.31 -3.56
N GLY A 80 15.78 14.81 -4.59
CA GLY A 80 17.16 14.31 -4.52
C GLY A 80 17.31 12.97 -3.79
N ARG A 81 16.22 12.35 -3.33
CA ARG A 81 16.21 11.11 -2.54
C ARG A 81 14.86 10.39 -2.57
N VAL A 82 14.85 9.09 -2.25
CA VAL A 82 13.64 8.30 -1.99
C VAL A 82 13.91 7.32 -0.85
N ASP A 83 13.57 7.72 0.37
CA ASP A 83 13.82 6.92 1.57
C ASP A 83 12.79 5.80 1.74
N TYR A 84 11.54 6.10 1.42
CA TYR A 84 10.42 5.19 1.64
C TYR A 84 9.66 4.92 0.36
N LEU A 85 9.28 3.65 0.19
CA LEU A 85 8.35 3.22 -0.83
C LEU A 85 7.12 2.59 -0.15
N VAL A 86 5.93 3.04 -0.53
CA VAL A 86 4.68 2.37 -0.14
C VAL A 86 3.98 1.85 -1.39
N ASN A 87 4.05 0.54 -1.60
CA ASN A 87 3.34 -0.16 -2.66
C ASN A 87 1.88 -0.37 -2.24
N ASN A 88 1.02 0.59 -2.60
CA ASN A 88 -0.41 0.54 -2.30
C ASN A 88 -1.26 0.28 -3.54
N ALA A 89 -0.79 0.58 -4.74
CA ALA A 89 -1.55 0.32 -5.96
C ALA A 89 -2.01 -1.14 -6.04
N GLY A 90 -3.30 -1.34 -6.29
CA GLY A 90 -3.89 -2.67 -6.37
C GLY A 90 -5.23 -2.67 -7.08
N THR A 91 -5.66 -3.85 -7.52
CA THR A 91 -6.92 -4.06 -8.21
C THR A 91 -7.56 -5.37 -7.82
N ASN A 92 -8.89 -5.38 -7.79
CA ASN A 92 -9.73 -6.57 -7.68
C ASN A 92 -10.97 -6.39 -8.57
N PRO A 93 -10.87 -6.66 -9.86
CA PRO A 93 -11.92 -6.35 -10.83
C PRO A 93 -13.02 -7.44 -10.92
N VAL A 94 -12.88 -8.57 -10.21
CA VAL A 94 -13.76 -9.73 -10.35
C VAL A 94 -14.25 -10.22 -8.99
N PHE A 95 -15.54 -10.56 -8.97
CA PHE A 95 -16.20 -11.23 -7.87
C PHE A 95 -16.97 -12.43 -8.44
N GLY A 96 -16.60 -13.66 -8.06
CA GLY A 96 -17.22 -14.89 -8.54
C GLY A 96 -16.45 -16.15 -8.16
N PRO A 97 -17.02 -17.34 -8.46
CA PRO A 97 -16.38 -18.62 -8.21
C PRO A 97 -15.03 -18.75 -8.92
N ILE A 98 -14.06 -19.34 -8.24
CA ILE A 98 -12.70 -19.55 -8.82
C ILE A 98 -12.73 -20.43 -10.07
N ALA A 99 -13.69 -21.35 -10.17
CA ALA A 99 -13.83 -22.25 -11.31
C ALA A 99 -14.13 -21.48 -12.61
N ASP A 100 -14.76 -20.32 -12.54
CA ASP A 100 -15.17 -19.50 -13.68
C ASP A 100 -14.25 -18.30 -13.91
N LEU A 101 -13.12 -18.24 -13.20
CA LEU A 101 -12.20 -17.11 -13.26
C LEU A 101 -11.50 -17.04 -14.63
N ASP A 102 -11.67 -15.93 -15.33
CA ASP A 102 -10.88 -15.63 -16.55
C ASP A 102 -9.40 -15.46 -16.20
N LEU A 103 -8.56 -16.32 -16.78
CA LEU A 103 -7.12 -16.31 -16.56
C LEU A 103 -6.44 -15.00 -17.03
N ASN A 104 -7.01 -14.28 -18.00
CA ASN A 104 -6.47 -12.98 -18.40
C ASN A 104 -6.72 -11.92 -17.32
N VAL A 105 -7.85 -12.01 -16.64
CA VAL A 105 -8.13 -11.15 -15.49
C VAL A 105 -7.19 -11.50 -14.33
N ALA A 106 -6.97 -12.78 -14.04
CA ALA A 106 -6.01 -13.21 -13.04
C ALA A 106 -4.60 -12.66 -13.33
N ARG A 107 -4.12 -12.75 -14.58
CA ARG A 107 -2.81 -12.18 -14.98
C ARG A 107 -2.73 -10.67 -14.70
N LYS A 108 -3.77 -9.90 -15.05
CA LYS A 108 -3.84 -8.44 -14.78
C LYS A 108 -3.83 -8.12 -13.29
N VAL A 109 -4.45 -8.96 -12.46
CA VAL A 109 -4.41 -8.80 -11.00
C VAL A 109 -2.98 -8.99 -10.49
N PHE A 110 -2.28 -10.04 -10.93
CA PHE A 110 -0.89 -10.27 -10.54
C PHE A 110 0.05 -9.17 -11.05
N GLU A 111 -0.11 -8.75 -12.29
CA GLU A 111 0.66 -7.64 -12.88
C GLU A 111 0.56 -6.37 -12.04
N THR A 112 -0.66 -6.02 -11.62
CA THR A 112 -0.89 -4.80 -10.83
C THR A 112 -0.51 -4.97 -9.37
N ASN A 113 -0.82 -6.12 -8.73
CA ASN A 113 -0.71 -6.25 -7.28
C ASN A 113 0.66 -6.77 -6.82
N VAL A 114 1.40 -7.46 -7.70
CA VAL A 114 2.66 -8.14 -7.36
C VAL A 114 3.82 -7.61 -8.19
N ILE A 115 3.73 -7.73 -9.53
CA ILE A 115 4.84 -7.36 -10.42
C ILE A 115 5.14 -5.87 -10.33
N SER A 116 4.10 -5.03 -10.26
CA SER A 116 4.33 -3.58 -10.10
C SER A 116 5.05 -3.25 -8.79
N ALA A 117 4.71 -3.93 -7.70
CA ALA A 117 5.37 -3.73 -6.41
C ALA A 117 6.86 -4.10 -6.46
N LEU A 118 7.19 -5.21 -7.11
CA LEU A 118 8.58 -5.61 -7.37
C LEU A 118 9.29 -4.55 -8.24
N GLY A 119 8.66 -4.10 -9.33
CA GLY A 119 9.25 -3.11 -10.23
C GLY A 119 9.56 -1.77 -9.55
N PHE A 120 8.66 -1.26 -8.71
CA PHE A 120 8.93 -0.07 -7.91
C PHE A 120 10.04 -0.31 -6.86
N ALA A 121 10.04 -1.48 -6.19
CA ALA A 121 11.08 -1.82 -5.22
C ALA A 121 12.47 -1.86 -5.87
N GLN A 122 12.63 -2.50 -7.03
CA GLN A 122 13.89 -2.52 -7.77
C GLN A 122 14.36 -1.12 -8.16
N ARG A 123 13.45 -0.28 -8.66
CA ARG A 123 13.81 1.09 -9.10
C ARG A 123 14.21 2.00 -7.94
N THR A 124 13.48 1.97 -6.81
CA THR A 124 13.86 2.76 -5.62
C THR A 124 15.15 2.24 -4.98
N TRP A 125 15.36 0.92 -4.99
CA TRP A 125 16.61 0.31 -4.55
C TRP A 125 17.79 0.85 -5.36
N HIS A 126 17.74 0.78 -6.70
CA HIS A 126 18.83 1.22 -7.56
C HIS A 126 19.02 2.73 -7.58
N ALA A 127 17.97 3.52 -7.46
CA ALA A 127 18.05 4.98 -7.49
C ALA A 127 18.65 5.57 -6.22
N TRP A 128 18.40 4.95 -5.05
CA TRP A 128 18.77 5.55 -3.76
C TRP A 128 19.06 4.54 -2.64
N GLN A 129 18.16 3.58 -2.42
CA GLN A 129 18.09 2.86 -1.15
C GLN A 129 19.29 1.93 -0.91
N LYS A 130 19.89 1.34 -1.96
CA LYS A 130 21.05 0.45 -1.84
C LYS A 130 22.25 1.10 -1.15
N ASP A 131 22.42 2.41 -1.34
CA ASP A 131 23.55 3.15 -0.80
C ASP A 131 23.18 3.89 0.51
N ASN A 132 21.94 4.33 0.65
CA ASN A 132 21.48 5.24 1.70
C ASN A 132 20.53 4.62 2.73
N GLY A 133 20.07 3.38 2.47
CA GLY A 133 19.07 2.72 3.32
C GLY A 133 17.65 3.25 3.11
N GLY A 134 16.69 2.70 3.87
CA GLY A 134 15.30 3.10 3.79
C GLY A 134 14.32 2.06 4.30
N ALA A 135 13.05 2.22 3.93
CA ALA A 135 12.01 1.24 4.21
C ALA A 135 11.00 1.11 3.07
N ILE A 136 10.50 -0.11 2.89
CA ILE A 136 9.43 -0.44 1.94
C ILE A 136 8.24 -1.00 2.72
N VAL A 137 7.04 -0.53 2.41
CA VAL A 137 5.78 -1.05 2.96
C VAL A 137 4.88 -1.50 1.82
N ASN A 138 4.49 -2.76 1.84
CA ASN A 138 3.56 -3.32 0.87
C ASN A 138 2.15 -3.41 1.47
N ILE A 139 1.15 -2.80 0.84
CA ILE A 139 -0.25 -2.91 1.27
C ILE A 139 -0.83 -4.21 0.72
N ALA A 140 -0.80 -5.23 1.58
CA ALA A 140 -1.38 -6.55 1.32
C ALA A 140 -2.90 -6.57 1.61
N SER A 141 -3.41 -7.60 2.26
CA SER A 141 -4.80 -7.75 2.73
C SER A 141 -4.92 -8.97 3.63
N VAL A 142 -5.89 -8.99 4.53
CA VAL A 142 -6.30 -10.20 5.23
C VAL A 142 -6.70 -11.33 4.27
N ALA A 143 -7.18 -10.99 3.06
CA ALA A 143 -7.45 -11.95 2.00
C ALA A 143 -6.20 -12.69 1.47
N GLY A 144 -5.00 -12.20 1.78
CA GLY A 144 -3.74 -12.90 1.51
C GLY A 144 -3.29 -13.83 2.65
N ILE A 145 -3.97 -13.78 3.78
CA ILE A 145 -3.66 -14.60 4.98
C ILE A 145 -4.67 -15.74 5.13
N ALA A 146 -5.95 -15.44 4.90
CA ALA A 146 -7.02 -16.43 4.99
C ALA A 146 -7.86 -16.43 3.70
N PRO A 147 -8.52 -17.56 3.36
CA PRO A 147 -9.39 -17.64 2.21
C PRO A 147 -10.51 -16.60 2.26
N SER A 148 -10.72 -15.92 1.15
CA SER A 148 -11.80 -14.96 0.98
C SER A 148 -12.66 -15.38 -0.21
N PRO A 149 -13.92 -15.79 0.00
CA PRO A 149 -14.80 -16.28 -1.05
C PRO A 149 -14.96 -15.27 -2.19
N PHE A 150 -15.05 -15.78 -3.41
CA PHE A 150 -15.36 -15.01 -4.63
C PHE A 150 -14.32 -13.98 -5.09
N ILE A 151 -13.19 -13.82 -4.38
CA ILE A 151 -12.10 -12.90 -4.74
C ILE A 151 -10.74 -13.63 -4.80
N ALA A 152 -10.75 -14.87 -5.29
CA ALA A 152 -9.60 -15.78 -5.20
C ALA A 152 -8.32 -15.21 -5.85
N ALA A 153 -8.39 -14.66 -7.09
CA ALA A 153 -7.21 -14.08 -7.73
C ALA A 153 -6.59 -12.94 -6.91
N TYR A 154 -7.43 -12.10 -6.31
CA TYR A 154 -6.98 -11.05 -5.41
C TYR A 154 -6.31 -11.62 -4.16
N GLY A 155 -6.97 -12.56 -3.47
CA GLY A 155 -6.41 -13.21 -2.27
C GLY A 155 -5.05 -13.83 -2.54
N VAL A 156 -4.93 -14.65 -3.61
CA VAL A 156 -3.66 -15.28 -4.00
C VAL A 156 -2.61 -14.22 -4.35
N SER A 157 -2.97 -13.13 -5.05
CA SER A 157 -2.02 -12.05 -5.33
C SER A 157 -1.52 -11.35 -4.06
N LYS A 158 -2.38 -11.20 -3.05
CA LYS A 158 -1.99 -10.59 -1.77
C LYS A 158 -1.13 -11.54 -0.92
N ALA A 159 -1.36 -12.86 -0.99
CA ALA A 159 -0.46 -13.86 -0.42
C ALA A 159 0.92 -13.83 -1.10
N ALA A 160 0.95 -13.73 -2.43
CA ALA A 160 2.20 -13.56 -3.18
C ALA A 160 2.94 -12.26 -2.78
N LEU A 161 2.24 -11.15 -2.56
CA LEU A 161 2.83 -9.89 -2.10
C LEU A 161 3.39 -10.00 -0.68
N ILE A 162 2.74 -10.75 0.22
CA ILE A 162 3.26 -11.07 1.56
C ILE A 162 4.57 -11.87 1.44
N ASN A 163 4.62 -12.90 0.60
CA ASN A 163 5.86 -13.64 0.39
C ASN A 163 6.94 -12.78 -0.28
N LEU A 164 6.60 -11.97 -1.28
CA LEU A 164 7.54 -11.02 -1.90
C LEU A 164 8.13 -10.06 -0.87
N THR A 165 7.35 -9.63 0.12
CA THR A 165 7.84 -8.81 1.24
C THR A 165 8.98 -9.49 1.99
N GLN A 166 8.86 -10.79 2.26
CA GLN A 166 9.89 -11.56 2.96
C GLN A 166 11.16 -11.73 2.11
N GLN A 167 11.01 -12.01 0.81
CA GLN A 167 12.15 -12.12 -0.12
C GLN A 167 12.93 -10.79 -0.20
N LEU A 168 12.21 -9.68 -0.43
CA LEU A 168 12.82 -8.34 -0.47
C LEU A 168 13.47 -7.98 0.87
N ALA A 169 12.85 -8.32 2.00
CA ALA A 169 13.42 -8.07 3.32
C ALA A 169 14.75 -8.80 3.52
N HIS A 170 14.84 -10.04 3.05
CA HIS A 170 16.06 -10.83 3.12
C HIS A 170 17.16 -10.29 2.21
N GLU A 171 16.82 -9.97 0.95
CA GLU A 171 17.81 -9.57 -0.05
C GLU A 171 18.28 -8.10 0.11
N PHE A 172 17.42 -7.20 0.61
CA PHE A 172 17.76 -5.78 0.78
C PHE A 172 18.36 -5.46 2.15
N ALA A 173 18.38 -6.42 3.07
CA ALA A 173 19.05 -6.26 4.34
C ALA A 173 20.59 -6.14 4.14
N PRO A 174 21.30 -5.42 5.02
CA PRO A 174 20.80 -4.64 6.17
C PRO A 174 20.36 -3.21 5.80
N LYS A 175 20.33 -2.86 4.52
CA LYS A 175 20.10 -1.48 4.04
C LYS A 175 18.64 -1.05 4.12
N VAL A 176 17.73 -1.93 3.75
CA VAL A 176 16.30 -1.60 3.65
C VAL A 176 15.47 -2.59 4.44
N ARG A 177 14.58 -2.07 5.28
CA ARG A 177 13.54 -2.86 5.94
C ARG A 177 12.34 -2.96 5.01
N VAL A 178 11.79 -4.16 4.86
CA VAL A 178 10.61 -4.37 4.01
C VAL A 178 9.54 -5.09 4.84
N ASN A 179 8.36 -4.48 4.96
CA ASN A 179 7.25 -5.03 5.71
C ASN A 179 5.95 -4.94 4.91
N ALA A 180 4.95 -5.71 5.29
CA ALA A 180 3.60 -5.61 4.75
C ALA A 180 2.62 -5.14 5.82
N ILE A 181 1.54 -4.48 5.38
CA ILE A 181 0.33 -4.26 6.16
C ILE A 181 -0.77 -5.09 5.50
N ALA A 182 -1.53 -5.84 6.30
CA ALA A 182 -2.69 -6.61 5.86
C ALA A 182 -3.97 -6.02 6.45
N PRO A 183 -4.61 -5.05 5.77
CA PRO A 183 -5.89 -4.50 6.20
C PRO A 183 -7.04 -5.49 6.01
N ALA A 184 -8.05 -5.39 6.88
CA ALA A 184 -9.39 -5.88 6.60
C ALA A 184 -10.18 -4.84 5.78
N VAL A 185 -11.52 -4.78 5.91
CA VAL A 185 -12.32 -3.81 5.15
C VAL A 185 -12.08 -2.40 5.68
N VAL A 186 -11.56 -1.55 4.80
CA VAL A 186 -11.36 -0.11 5.04
C VAL A 186 -12.34 0.68 4.19
N LYS A 187 -13.02 1.66 4.78
CA LYS A 187 -14.02 2.51 4.09
C LYS A 187 -13.36 3.34 2.98
N THR A 188 -13.44 2.80 1.77
CA THR A 188 -12.87 3.37 0.56
C THR A 188 -13.77 3.05 -0.63
N LYS A 189 -13.64 3.81 -1.72
CA LYS A 189 -14.35 3.49 -2.97
C LYS A 189 -14.00 2.07 -3.50
N PHE A 190 -12.80 1.57 -3.22
CA PHE A 190 -12.36 0.24 -3.62
C PHE A 190 -13.18 -0.87 -2.92
N ALA A 191 -13.49 -0.70 -1.64
CA ALA A 191 -14.20 -1.68 -0.83
C ALA A 191 -15.71 -1.38 -0.67
N GLN A 192 -16.22 -0.32 -1.31
CA GLN A 192 -17.57 0.20 -1.12
C GLN A 192 -18.64 -0.88 -1.26
N ALA A 193 -18.55 -1.73 -2.26
CA ALA A 193 -19.50 -2.82 -2.49
C ALA A 193 -19.61 -3.84 -1.32
N LEU A 194 -18.63 -3.87 -0.42
CA LEU A 194 -18.62 -4.79 0.72
C LEU A 194 -19.45 -4.28 1.91
N TYR A 195 -19.75 -2.98 1.98
CA TYR A 195 -20.45 -2.40 3.14
C TYR A 195 -21.55 -1.39 2.76
N GLU A 196 -21.65 -0.95 1.51
CA GLU A 196 -22.68 0.02 1.09
C GLU A 196 -24.10 -0.51 1.37
N GLY A 197 -24.89 0.30 2.08
CA GLY A 197 -26.25 -0.05 2.49
C GLY A 197 -26.36 -1.02 3.69
N ARG A 198 -25.22 -1.52 4.22
CA ARG A 198 -25.18 -2.45 5.37
C ARG A 198 -23.96 -2.23 6.27
N GLU A 199 -23.55 -0.97 6.43
CA GLU A 199 -22.34 -0.64 7.18
C GLU A 199 -22.37 -1.12 8.63
N GLU A 200 -23.51 -0.98 9.33
CA GLU A 200 -23.68 -1.43 10.72
C GLU A 200 -23.55 -2.96 10.84
N GLU A 201 -24.17 -3.71 9.92
CA GLU A 201 -24.04 -5.16 9.86
C GLU A 201 -22.59 -5.58 9.61
N ALA A 202 -21.92 -4.95 8.64
CA ALA A 202 -20.53 -5.22 8.34
C ALA A 202 -19.60 -4.87 9.52
N ALA A 203 -19.88 -3.78 10.24
CA ALA A 203 -19.13 -3.35 11.41
C ALA A 203 -19.29 -4.28 12.61
N ALA A 204 -20.46 -4.90 12.78
CA ALA A 204 -20.74 -5.82 13.87
C ALA A 204 -19.84 -7.09 13.85
N ALA A 205 -19.29 -7.44 12.71
CA ALA A 205 -18.33 -8.55 12.59
C ALA A 205 -16.97 -8.24 13.21
N TYR A 206 -16.67 -6.97 13.49
CA TYR A 206 -15.38 -6.52 14.01
C TYR A 206 -15.44 -6.32 15.52
N PRO A 207 -14.53 -6.91 16.33
CA PRO A 207 -14.45 -6.65 17.76
C PRO A 207 -14.34 -5.17 18.15
N LEU A 208 -13.70 -4.33 17.31
CA LEU A 208 -13.65 -2.89 17.53
C LEU A 208 -14.93 -2.14 17.15
N GLY A 209 -15.99 -2.84 16.69
CA GLY A 209 -17.33 -2.29 16.42
C GLY A 209 -17.39 -1.31 15.24
N ARG A 210 -16.35 -1.26 14.40
CA ARG A 210 -16.32 -0.38 13.22
C ARG A 210 -15.49 -0.97 12.07
N LEU A 211 -15.75 -0.52 10.88
CA LEU A 211 -14.83 -0.71 9.75
C LEU A 211 -13.59 0.19 9.89
N GLY A 212 -12.49 -0.24 9.28
CA GLY A 212 -11.29 0.58 9.19
C GLY A 212 -11.52 1.86 8.38
N VAL A 213 -10.69 2.86 8.64
CA VAL A 213 -10.60 4.09 7.83
C VAL A 213 -9.17 4.26 7.30
N PRO A 214 -8.95 5.05 6.23
CA PRO A 214 -7.61 5.22 5.64
C PRO A 214 -6.52 5.61 6.64
N SER A 215 -6.85 6.42 7.65
CA SER A 215 -5.91 6.84 8.69
C SER A 215 -5.44 5.70 9.60
N ASP A 216 -6.23 4.62 9.80
CA ASP A 216 -5.78 3.44 10.55
C ASP A 216 -4.57 2.79 9.86
N ILE A 217 -4.59 2.76 8.53
CA ILE A 217 -3.50 2.21 7.73
C ILE A 217 -2.36 3.22 7.57
N GLY A 218 -2.69 4.51 7.49
CA GLY A 218 -1.71 5.60 7.45
C GLY A 218 -0.80 5.59 8.69
N GLY A 219 -1.37 5.44 9.89
CA GLY A 219 -0.61 5.34 11.14
C GLY A 219 0.33 4.12 11.17
N ALA A 220 -0.15 2.96 10.71
CA ALA A 220 0.68 1.76 10.62
C ALA A 220 1.84 1.91 9.61
N ALA A 221 1.59 2.54 8.46
CA ALA A 221 2.62 2.81 7.46
C ALA A 221 3.65 3.82 7.98
N ALA A 222 3.20 4.86 8.68
CA ALA A 222 4.08 5.85 9.31
C ALA A 222 4.98 5.19 10.37
N PHE A 223 4.46 4.28 11.19
CA PHE A 223 5.26 3.47 12.13
C PHE A 223 6.30 2.64 11.40
N LEU A 224 5.89 1.83 10.40
CA LEU A 224 6.80 0.91 9.69
C LEU A 224 7.87 1.62 8.84
N THR A 225 7.66 2.88 8.48
CA THR A 225 8.65 3.72 7.79
C THR A 225 9.49 4.58 8.74
N SER A 226 9.25 4.54 10.05
CA SER A 226 10.00 5.32 11.05
C SER A 226 11.12 4.52 11.71
N GLY A 227 12.01 5.22 12.44
CA GLY A 227 13.02 4.59 13.29
C GLY A 227 12.45 3.79 14.47
N GLN A 228 11.16 3.97 14.81
CA GLN A 228 10.50 3.18 15.86
C GLN A 228 10.34 1.70 15.48
N SER A 229 10.48 1.37 14.20
CA SER A 229 10.41 0.01 13.66
C SER A 229 11.76 -0.52 13.14
N ASP A 230 12.89 -0.01 13.62
CA ASP A 230 14.23 -0.37 13.13
C ASP A 230 14.59 -1.85 13.31
N TRP A 231 13.91 -2.56 14.22
CA TRP A 231 14.08 -4.00 14.44
C TRP A 231 12.92 -4.84 13.82
N VAL A 232 12.16 -4.25 12.87
CA VAL A 232 11.02 -4.89 12.21
C VAL A 232 11.27 -4.98 10.72
N THR A 233 11.50 -6.19 10.20
CA THR A 233 11.62 -6.46 8.77
C THR A 233 11.08 -7.85 8.44
N GLY A 234 10.55 -8.04 7.22
CA GLY A 234 9.93 -9.29 6.77
C GLY A 234 8.57 -9.60 7.40
N GLN A 235 8.00 -8.66 8.16
CA GLN A 235 6.77 -8.89 8.91
C GLN A 235 5.52 -8.45 8.14
N THR A 236 4.39 -9.09 8.46
CA THR A 236 3.06 -8.66 8.01
C THR A 236 2.28 -8.19 9.23
N LEU A 237 2.05 -6.88 9.31
CA LEU A 237 1.22 -6.29 10.36
C LEU A 237 -0.25 -6.36 9.95
N VAL A 238 -1.02 -7.17 10.65
CA VAL A 238 -2.46 -7.27 10.46
C VAL A 238 -3.15 -6.08 11.13
N VAL A 239 -3.94 -5.33 10.35
CA VAL A 239 -4.71 -4.15 10.82
C VAL A 239 -6.16 -4.38 10.43
N ASP A 240 -6.88 -5.12 11.25
CA ASP A 240 -8.14 -5.77 10.89
C ASP A 240 -9.29 -5.50 11.85
N GLY A 241 -9.12 -4.64 12.84
CA GLY A 241 -10.17 -4.40 13.87
C GLY A 241 -10.51 -5.64 14.69
N GLY A 242 -9.66 -6.67 14.64
CA GLY A 242 -9.82 -7.92 15.37
C GLY A 242 -10.71 -8.96 14.68
N ILE A 243 -11.00 -8.82 13.37
CA ILE A 243 -11.92 -9.74 12.68
C ILE A 243 -11.45 -11.20 12.74
N PHE A 244 -10.14 -11.45 12.74
CA PHE A 244 -9.61 -12.80 12.88
C PHE A 244 -9.79 -13.43 14.26
N LEU A 245 -10.08 -12.65 15.30
CA LEU A 245 -10.36 -13.18 16.64
C LEU A 245 -11.72 -13.87 16.70
N ASN A 246 -12.64 -13.51 15.80
CA ASN A 246 -13.96 -14.12 15.71
C ASN A 246 -13.98 -15.40 14.84
N ALA A 247 -12.90 -15.74 14.16
CA ALA A 247 -12.81 -16.87 13.24
C ALA A 247 -12.68 -18.25 13.95
N GLY A 248 -13.06 -18.38 15.21
CA GLY A 248 -12.91 -19.63 15.96
C GLY A 248 -13.97 -19.89 17.03
N VAL A 249 -15.00 -19.08 17.12
CA VAL A 249 -16.09 -19.25 18.11
C VAL A 249 -17.41 -19.50 17.37
N GLY A 250 -17.57 -20.69 16.86
CA GLY A 250 -18.77 -21.19 16.22
C GLY A 250 -18.86 -22.69 16.40
#